data_e3c1ca36a5b6da53296681442108bbd3
#
_entry.id   e3c1ca36a5b6da53296681442108bbd3
#
_cell.length_a   1.000
_cell.length_b   1.000
_cell.length_c   1.000
_cell.angle_alpha   90.00
_cell.angle_beta   90.00
_cell.angle_gamma   90.00
#
_symmetry.space_group_name_H-M   'P 1'
#
loop_
_entity.id
_entity.type
_entity.pdbx_description
1 polymer ?
#
loop_
_entity_poly.entity_id
_entity_poly.type
_entity_poly.pdbx_seq_one_letter_code
_entity_poly.pdbx_strand_id
1 'polypeptide(L)'
;MLDIRRGLVIGSMVAICAAGIACGSAPQEAAPPTAADAAPAAAAPAPSPDNALPPTEETAADALNTSPRHGEWVDVALPGSDVPISTWVVYPERSDSAPVVLVIHEIYGLTDWVRGVADQFAAEGLIAVAPDLLSGMGPDGGGTASLGERDNVIATIRTLEPDERTRRLNAVRTYALAIPAGNGRLGTVGFCWGGGASFAYALDQPGLNAAVAYYGTSPAEAADYDRVNAPVLGLYGGDDERVNSTIPRAEAAMASGGKSYEPIIYEGAGHGFLRAQEARDGANKRAAEQAWPRTVAFFREHLGN
;
A
#
# COMPACT_ATOMS: atom_id res chain seq x y z
N MET A 1 -23.95 -49.50 35.59
CA MET A 1 -23.64 -49.89 36.98
C MET A 1 -23.09 -48.68 37.67
N LEU A 2 -23.89 -48.27 38.56
CA LEU A 2 -23.69 -47.62 39.90
C LEU A 2 -22.95 -46.26 39.80
N ASP A 3 -23.49 -45.23 40.19
CA ASP A 3 -24.57 -44.79 41.15
C ASP A 3 -23.96 -43.86 42.24
N ILE A 4 -24.50 -42.68 42.37
CA ILE A 4 -24.99 -42.02 43.60
C ILE A 4 -23.89 -41.43 44.54
N ARG A 5 -23.95 -40.25 45.11
CA ARG A 5 -24.97 -39.36 45.71
C ARG A 5 -24.25 -38.15 46.35
N ARG A 6 -24.81 -36.95 46.20
CA ARG A 6 -25.48 -36.09 47.19
C ARG A 6 -24.70 -35.64 48.44
N GLY A 7 -24.80 -34.34 48.69
CA GLY A 7 -24.53 -33.70 50.00
C GLY A 7 -24.81 -32.21 50.01
N LEU A 8 -26.05 -31.88 50.27
CA LEU A 8 -26.55 -30.51 50.58
C LEU A 8 -26.42 -30.29 52.10
N VAL A 9 -25.90 -29.16 52.54
CA VAL A 9 -26.12 -28.66 53.91
C VAL A 9 -26.38 -27.16 53.88
N ILE A 10 -27.57 -26.84 54.35
CA ILE A 10 -28.16 -25.53 54.65
C ILE A 10 -27.77 -25.19 56.10
N GLY A 11 -27.45 -23.95 56.40
CA GLY A 11 -27.28 -23.44 57.71
C GLY A 11 -27.60 -21.94 57.81
N SER A 12 -28.85 -21.66 58.19
CA SER A 12 -29.30 -20.33 58.61
C SER A 12 -28.96 -20.06 60.08
N MET A 13 -28.61 -18.84 60.41
CA MET A 13 -28.88 -18.25 61.76
C MET A 13 -28.77 -16.71 61.70
N VAL A 14 -29.81 -16.07 61.75
CA VAL A 14 -30.55 -15.15 62.65
C VAL A 14 -29.72 -14.13 63.44
N ALA A 15 -30.11 -12.90 63.16
CA ALA A 15 -30.01 -11.59 63.75
C ALA A 15 -29.67 -11.38 65.25
N ILE A 16 -29.07 -10.26 65.55
CA ILE A 16 -29.44 -9.38 66.66
C ILE A 16 -29.09 -7.93 66.32
N CYS A 17 -30.09 -7.03 66.51
CA CYS A 17 -29.98 -5.58 66.47
C CYS A 17 -29.26 -5.00 67.69
N ALA A 18 -28.45 -3.97 67.49
CA ALA A 18 -28.20 -2.96 68.55
C ALA A 18 -28.19 -1.58 67.88
N ALA A 19 -29.08 -0.75 68.35
CA ALA A 19 -29.20 0.65 67.99
C ALA A 19 -28.13 1.48 68.74
N GLY A 20 -27.45 2.34 68.00
CA GLY A 20 -26.55 3.36 68.51
C GLY A 20 -26.76 4.66 67.72
N ILE A 21 -27.31 5.63 68.43
CA ILE A 21 -27.52 7.01 68.01
C ILE A 21 -26.17 7.73 68.02
N ALA A 22 -25.76 8.31 66.87
CA ALA A 22 -24.72 9.34 66.82
C ALA A 22 -24.91 10.31 65.64
N CYS A 23 -24.95 11.53 66.09
CA CYS A 23 -24.93 12.82 65.37
C CYS A 23 -24.58 12.91 63.92
N GLY A 24 -25.36 13.73 63.25
CA GLY A 24 -25.20 14.12 61.86
C GLY A 24 -23.89 14.86 61.55
N SER A 25 -23.38 14.52 60.42
CA SER A 25 -22.49 15.38 59.63
C SER A 25 -23.10 15.44 58.23
N ALA A 26 -23.34 16.64 57.75
CA ALA A 26 -23.86 16.92 56.44
C ALA A 26 -22.98 16.30 55.35
N PRO A 27 -23.55 15.85 54.21
CA PRO A 27 -22.77 15.41 53.10
C PRO A 27 -22.00 16.59 52.50
N GLN A 28 -20.69 16.49 52.51
CA GLN A 28 -19.82 17.41 51.77
C GLN A 28 -19.97 17.08 50.29
N GLU A 29 -20.56 18.02 49.58
CA GLU A 29 -20.71 18.00 48.09
C GLU A 29 -19.31 17.90 47.47
N ALA A 30 -19.01 16.79 46.81
CA ALA A 30 -17.75 16.60 46.11
C ALA A 30 -17.72 17.59 44.94
N ALA A 31 -16.71 18.45 44.94
CA ALA A 31 -16.42 19.33 43.83
C ALA A 31 -16.26 18.52 42.51
N PRO A 32 -16.74 19.03 41.36
CA PRO A 32 -16.55 18.37 40.08
C PRO A 32 -15.04 18.22 39.79
N PRO A 33 -14.60 17.10 39.17
CA PRO A 33 -13.20 16.93 38.82
C PRO A 33 -12.80 18.08 37.89
N THR A 34 -11.77 18.80 38.27
CA THR A 34 -11.08 19.74 37.40
C THR A 34 -10.67 18.99 36.14
N ALA A 35 -10.99 19.55 34.99
CA ALA A 35 -10.54 19.05 33.70
C ALA A 35 -9.01 18.83 33.74
N ALA A 36 -8.63 17.56 33.93
CA ALA A 36 -7.24 17.16 33.78
C ALA A 36 -6.85 17.42 32.30
N ASP A 37 -5.73 18.06 32.11
CA ASP A 37 -5.07 18.34 30.86
C ASP A 37 -5.22 17.17 29.91
N ALA A 38 -6.15 17.30 28.95
CA ALA A 38 -6.12 16.51 27.74
C ALA A 38 -4.87 16.96 26.98
N ALA A 39 -3.88 16.10 26.90
CA ALA A 39 -2.76 16.32 25.99
C ALA A 39 -3.33 16.72 24.61
N PRO A 40 -2.78 17.75 23.96
CA PRO A 40 -3.27 18.14 22.66
C PRO A 40 -3.21 16.91 21.74
N ALA A 41 -4.35 16.53 21.16
CA ALA A 41 -4.40 15.54 20.10
C ALA A 41 -3.35 15.93 19.07
N ALA A 42 -2.44 15.00 18.74
CA ALA A 42 -1.43 15.24 17.73
C ALA A 42 -2.15 15.82 16.50
N ALA A 43 -1.74 17.00 16.08
CA ALA A 43 -2.31 17.64 14.91
C ALA A 43 -2.18 16.67 13.74
N ALA A 44 -3.28 16.41 13.04
CA ALA A 44 -3.24 15.70 11.78
C ALA A 44 -2.16 16.35 10.90
N PRO A 45 -1.31 15.57 10.19
CA PRO A 45 -0.31 16.16 9.33
C PRO A 45 -1.01 17.16 8.40
N ALA A 46 -0.43 18.34 8.29
CA ALA A 46 -0.94 19.36 7.37
C ALA A 46 -1.07 18.71 5.99
N PRO A 47 -2.19 18.91 5.26
CA PRO A 47 -2.28 18.44 3.90
C PRO A 47 -1.06 18.97 3.16
N SER A 48 -0.39 18.11 2.38
CA SER A 48 0.66 18.54 1.46
C SER A 48 0.15 19.76 0.71
N PRO A 49 0.94 20.83 0.58
CA PRO A 49 0.43 22.12 0.09
C PRO A 49 -0.21 22.05 -1.29
N ASP A 50 -0.06 20.95 -1.99
CA ASP A 50 -0.64 20.74 -3.31
C ASP A 50 -1.06 19.28 -3.40
N ASN A 51 -2.22 18.99 -3.98
CA ASN A 51 -2.53 17.72 -4.66
C ASN A 51 -1.60 17.58 -5.88
N ALA A 52 -0.30 17.77 -5.68
CA ALA A 52 0.67 17.76 -6.73
C ALA A 52 0.70 16.37 -7.35
N LEU A 53 0.52 16.31 -8.66
CA LEU A 53 0.68 15.07 -9.40
C LEU A 53 2.13 14.59 -9.31
N PRO A 54 2.37 13.29 -9.41
CA PRO A 54 3.71 12.78 -9.67
C PRO A 54 4.30 13.46 -10.92
N PRO A 55 5.63 13.57 -11.03
CA PRO A 55 6.24 14.14 -12.21
C PRO A 55 5.89 13.32 -13.47
N THR A 56 5.95 13.95 -14.62
CA THR A 56 5.92 13.25 -15.91
C THR A 56 7.26 12.56 -16.17
N GLU A 57 7.35 11.73 -17.21
CA GLU A 57 8.62 11.13 -17.61
C GLU A 57 9.68 12.19 -17.91
N GLU A 58 9.28 13.29 -18.54
CA GLU A 58 10.19 14.38 -18.94
C GLU A 58 10.67 15.21 -17.73
N THR A 59 9.88 15.31 -16.67
CA THR A 59 10.20 16.15 -15.50
C THR A 59 10.74 15.38 -14.30
N ALA A 60 10.77 14.05 -14.38
CA ALA A 60 11.10 13.18 -13.24
C ALA A 60 12.53 13.40 -12.71
N ALA A 61 13.51 13.54 -13.59
CA ALA A 61 14.90 13.75 -13.18
C ALA A 61 15.06 15.06 -12.40
N ASP A 62 14.46 16.15 -12.90
CA ASP A 62 14.52 17.46 -12.24
C ASP A 62 13.75 17.44 -10.90
N ALA A 63 12.61 16.76 -10.84
CA ALA A 63 11.84 16.60 -9.62
C ALA A 63 12.63 15.84 -8.54
N LEU A 64 13.32 14.77 -8.90
CA LEU A 64 14.20 14.03 -7.98
C LEU A 64 15.38 14.86 -7.49
N ASN A 65 16.04 15.63 -8.39
CA ASN A 65 17.17 16.46 -8.05
C ASN A 65 16.82 17.64 -7.11
N THR A 66 15.56 18.06 -7.10
CA THR A 66 15.06 19.18 -6.29
C THR A 66 14.22 18.75 -5.10
N SER A 67 13.98 17.44 -4.96
CA SER A 67 13.18 16.90 -3.83
C SER A 67 13.83 17.24 -2.49
N PRO A 68 13.07 17.76 -1.52
CA PRO A 68 13.57 17.97 -0.16
C PRO A 68 13.60 16.67 0.67
N ARG A 69 12.96 15.60 0.19
CA ARG A 69 12.77 14.37 0.95
C ARG A 69 14.02 13.49 0.96
N HIS A 70 14.18 12.73 2.04
CA HIS A 70 15.26 11.75 2.14
C HIS A 70 14.93 10.53 1.29
N GLY A 71 15.73 10.30 0.26
CA GLY A 71 15.70 9.09 -0.56
C GLY A 71 17.05 8.38 -0.56
N GLU A 72 17.05 7.07 -0.46
CA GLU A 72 18.28 6.27 -0.42
C GLU A 72 18.16 4.97 -1.22
N TRP A 73 19.30 4.48 -1.70
CA TRP A 73 19.40 3.14 -2.26
C TRP A 73 19.71 2.13 -1.16
N VAL A 74 18.96 1.03 -1.17
CA VAL A 74 19.14 -0.07 -0.22
C VAL A 74 19.27 -1.39 -0.99
N ASP A 75 20.21 -2.21 -0.59
CA ASP A 75 20.36 -3.57 -1.11
C ASP A 75 19.58 -4.55 -0.26
N VAL A 76 18.42 -4.96 -0.77
CA VAL A 76 17.55 -5.93 -0.09
C VAL A 76 18.00 -7.35 -0.40
N ALA A 77 18.37 -8.10 0.63
CA ALA A 77 18.80 -9.49 0.48
C ALA A 77 17.69 -10.35 -0.17
N LEU A 78 18.04 -11.07 -1.23
CA LEU A 78 17.16 -12.00 -1.92
C LEU A 78 17.50 -13.44 -1.49
N PRO A 79 16.65 -14.12 -0.69
CA PRO A 79 16.95 -15.47 -0.22
C PRO A 79 17.29 -16.43 -1.38
N GLY A 80 18.43 -17.10 -1.28
CA GLY A 80 18.92 -18.03 -2.32
C GLY A 80 19.61 -17.34 -3.52
N SER A 81 19.97 -16.07 -3.39
CA SER A 81 20.77 -15.32 -4.39
C SER A 81 21.90 -14.57 -3.69
N ASP A 82 23.06 -14.52 -4.33
CA ASP A 82 24.18 -13.67 -3.89
C ASP A 82 24.02 -12.21 -4.34
N VAL A 83 23.10 -11.95 -5.27
CA VAL A 83 22.81 -10.60 -5.77
C VAL A 83 21.56 -10.08 -5.06
N PRO A 84 21.66 -8.95 -4.33
CA PRO A 84 20.54 -8.31 -3.68
C PRO A 84 19.61 -7.62 -4.69
N ILE A 85 18.43 -7.25 -4.24
CA ILE A 85 17.51 -6.38 -4.98
C ILE A 85 17.83 -4.93 -4.63
N SER A 86 18.40 -4.19 -5.58
CA SER A 86 18.61 -2.76 -5.43
C SER A 86 17.26 -2.05 -5.36
N THR A 87 17.04 -1.30 -4.30
CA THR A 87 15.72 -0.76 -3.96
C THR A 87 15.84 0.71 -3.60
N TRP A 88 15.04 1.56 -4.25
CA TRP A 88 14.94 2.97 -3.90
C TRP A 88 13.89 3.15 -2.79
N VAL A 89 14.27 3.76 -1.68
CA VAL A 89 13.40 4.01 -0.53
C VAL A 89 13.32 5.50 -0.29
N VAL A 90 12.11 6.03 -0.11
CA VAL A 90 11.88 7.44 0.20
C VAL A 90 11.02 7.55 1.45
N TYR A 91 11.43 8.42 2.36
CA TYR A 91 10.77 8.64 3.64
C TYR A 91 9.98 9.95 3.66
N PRO A 92 8.78 9.96 4.24
CA PRO A 92 8.00 11.17 4.44
C PRO A 92 8.60 12.06 5.53
N GLU A 93 8.37 13.36 5.42
CA GLU A 93 8.71 14.36 6.44
C GLU A 93 7.71 14.33 7.60
N ARG A 94 7.83 13.30 8.48
CA ARG A 94 6.94 13.13 9.63
C ARG A 94 7.66 12.45 10.80
N SER A 95 7.17 12.65 12.03
CA SER A 95 7.76 12.11 13.26
C SER A 95 7.09 10.85 13.80
N ASP A 96 5.89 10.54 13.32
CA ASP A 96 5.13 9.34 13.66
C ASP A 96 5.32 8.23 12.61
N SER A 97 4.90 7.02 12.97
CA SER A 97 5.00 5.88 12.05
C SER A 97 4.11 6.04 10.81
N ALA A 98 4.64 5.69 9.65
CA ALA A 98 3.97 5.83 8.37
C ALA A 98 3.59 4.48 7.74
N PRO A 99 2.49 4.40 6.98
CA PRO A 99 2.21 3.22 6.16
C PRO A 99 3.24 3.08 5.04
N VAL A 100 3.45 1.84 4.58
CA VAL A 100 4.43 1.54 3.54
C VAL A 100 3.73 1.18 2.23
N VAL A 101 4.25 1.68 1.11
CA VAL A 101 3.81 1.32 -0.24
C VAL A 101 4.96 0.77 -1.06
N LEU A 102 4.80 -0.45 -1.60
CA LEU A 102 5.70 -0.99 -2.62
C LEU A 102 5.30 -0.43 -3.99
N VAL A 103 6.23 0.23 -4.64
CA VAL A 103 6.02 0.87 -5.95
C VAL A 103 6.63 -0.02 -7.04
N ILE A 104 5.80 -0.72 -7.80
CA ILE A 104 6.20 -1.70 -8.81
C ILE A 104 6.33 -1.00 -10.17
N HIS A 105 7.53 -1.02 -10.72
CA HIS A 105 7.88 -0.31 -11.94
C HIS A 105 7.18 -0.84 -13.20
N GLU A 106 7.22 -0.05 -14.27
CA GLU A 106 6.71 -0.40 -15.60
C GLU A 106 7.62 -1.43 -16.32
N ILE A 107 7.25 -1.77 -17.54
CA ILE A 107 8.03 -2.60 -18.45
C ILE A 107 9.44 -2.03 -18.75
N TYR A 108 9.68 -0.77 -18.40
CA TYR A 108 10.95 -0.08 -18.58
C TYR A 108 11.89 -0.18 -17.36
N GLY A 109 11.55 -1.01 -16.36
CA GLY A 109 12.34 -1.15 -15.13
C GLY A 109 12.20 0.05 -14.19
N LEU A 110 13.11 0.14 -13.22
CA LEU A 110 13.13 1.22 -12.22
C LEU A 110 13.76 2.49 -12.81
N THR A 111 12.94 3.28 -13.49
CA THR A 111 13.32 4.57 -14.09
C THR A 111 13.24 5.72 -13.09
N ASP A 112 13.75 6.89 -13.49
CA ASP A 112 13.60 8.14 -12.72
C ASP A 112 12.13 8.49 -12.49
N TRP A 113 11.26 8.21 -13.47
CA TRP A 113 9.83 8.42 -13.31
C TRP A 113 9.25 7.60 -12.16
N VAL A 114 9.57 6.31 -12.04
CA VAL A 114 9.09 5.45 -10.95
C VAL A 114 9.65 5.93 -9.60
N ARG A 115 10.93 6.36 -9.55
CA ARG A 115 11.53 6.96 -8.35
C ARG A 115 10.85 8.28 -7.99
N GLY A 116 10.48 9.11 -8.98
CA GLY A 116 9.71 10.34 -8.77
C GLY A 116 8.30 10.09 -8.26
N VAL A 117 7.63 9.01 -8.72
CA VAL A 117 6.36 8.56 -8.15
C VAL A 117 6.53 8.11 -6.69
N ALA A 118 7.60 7.39 -6.38
CA ALA A 118 7.91 7.00 -4.99
C ALA A 118 8.14 8.23 -4.10
N ASP A 119 8.85 9.24 -4.61
CA ASP A 119 9.06 10.51 -3.94
C ASP A 119 7.74 11.24 -3.68
N GLN A 120 6.80 11.22 -4.65
CA GLN A 120 5.48 11.82 -4.47
C GLN A 120 4.62 11.07 -3.45
N PHE A 121 4.72 9.73 -3.34
CA PHE A 121 4.07 9.00 -2.24
C PHE A 121 4.63 9.42 -0.87
N ALA A 122 5.92 9.70 -0.79
CA ALA A 122 6.51 10.22 0.45
C ALA A 122 5.99 11.63 0.77
N ALA A 123 5.74 12.49 -0.23
CA ALA A 123 5.05 13.76 -0.04
C ALA A 123 3.64 13.58 0.55
N GLU A 124 2.97 12.49 0.22
CA GLU A 124 1.64 12.15 0.74
C GLU A 124 1.67 11.46 2.13
N GLY A 125 2.85 11.31 2.72
CA GLY A 125 3.02 10.79 4.07
C GLY A 125 3.23 9.27 4.17
N LEU A 126 3.53 8.59 3.05
CA LEU A 126 3.81 7.16 3.02
C LEU A 126 5.32 6.90 2.87
N ILE A 127 5.84 5.84 3.48
CA ILE A 127 7.16 5.32 3.12
C ILE A 127 7.03 4.60 1.79
N ALA A 128 7.75 5.05 0.77
CA ALA A 128 7.72 4.44 -0.55
C ALA A 128 8.96 3.57 -0.79
N VAL A 129 8.73 2.33 -1.21
CA VAL A 129 9.78 1.33 -1.45
C VAL A 129 9.66 0.84 -2.89
N ALA A 130 10.59 1.23 -3.75
CA ALA A 130 10.57 0.94 -5.18
C ALA A 130 11.74 0.00 -5.56
N PRO A 131 11.51 -1.32 -5.64
CA PRO A 131 12.56 -2.27 -6.02
C PRO A 131 12.88 -2.22 -7.51
N ASP A 132 14.13 -2.37 -7.87
CA ASP A 132 14.53 -2.79 -9.20
C ASP A 132 14.37 -4.32 -9.33
N LEU A 133 13.22 -4.76 -9.82
CA LEU A 133 12.92 -6.18 -9.98
C LEU A 133 13.78 -6.86 -11.06
N LEU A 134 14.65 -6.13 -11.76
CA LEU A 134 15.63 -6.64 -12.70
C LEU A 134 17.04 -6.75 -12.09
N SER A 135 17.23 -6.48 -10.81
CA SER A 135 18.51 -6.66 -10.11
C SER A 135 19.05 -8.06 -10.33
N GLY A 136 20.32 -8.16 -10.73
CA GLY A 136 20.99 -9.43 -11.04
C GLY A 136 20.70 -9.99 -12.44
N MET A 137 19.83 -9.35 -13.23
CA MET A 137 19.46 -9.83 -14.57
C MET A 137 20.19 -9.09 -15.70
N GLY A 138 20.88 -8.00 -15.38
CA GLY A 138 21.68 -7.26 -16.34
C GLY A 138 23.16 -7.69 -16.34
N PRO A 139 23.98 -7.09 -17.22
CA PRO A 139 25.42 -7.31 -17.26
C PRO A 139 26.07 -7.11 -15.88
N ASP A 140 27.06 -7.94 -15.56
CA ASP A 140 27.83 -7.91 -14.32
C ASP A 140 26.98 -7.97 -13.04
N GLY A 141 25.78 -8.60 -13.12
CA GLY A 141 24.86 -8.69 -12.00
C GLY A 141 24.10 -7.39 -11.71
N GLY A 142 24.13 -6.42 -12.62
CA GLY A 142 23.37 -5.18 -12.50
C GLY A 142 21.87 -5.35 -12.74
N GLY A 143 21.13 -4.25 -12.61
CA GLY A 143 19.69 -4.18 -12.83
C GLY A 143 19.32 -3.31 -14.04
N THR A 144 18.23 -2.59 -13.95
CA THR A 144 17.67 -1.74 -15.01
C THR A 144 18.72 -0.84 -15.66
N ALA A 145 19.50 -0.12 -14.85
CA ALA A 145 20.49 0.83 -15.37
C ALA A 145 21.61 0.18 -16.19
N SER A 146 22.00 -1.07 -15.86
CA SER A 146 23.06 -1.79 -16.57
C SER A 146 22.60 -2.39 -17.91
N LEU A 147 21.30 -2.50 -18.13
CA LEU A 147 20.73 -3.01 -19.39
C LEU A 147 20.80 -1.97 -20.52
N GLY A 148 20.95 -0.69 -20.20
CA GLY A 148 21.12 0.39 -21.17
C GLY A 148 19.84 0.71 -21.91
N GLU A 149 19.75 0.30 -23.17
CA GLU A 149 18.61 0.65 -24.04
C GLU A 149 17.29 0.02 -23.59
N ARG A 150 16.17 0.75 -23.78
CA ARG A 150 14.81 0.31 -23.41
C ARG A 150 14.46 -1.07 -23.96
N ASP A 151 14.87 -1.39 -25.17
CA ASP A 151 14.55 -2.68 -25.79
C ASP A 151 15.19 -3.85 -25.04
N ASN A 152 16.40 -3.66 -24.48
CA ASN A 152 17.06 -4.65 -23.64
C ASN A 152 16.30 -4.83 -22.30
N VAL A 153 15.86 -3.74 -21.70
CA VAL A 153 15.05 -3.78 -20.47
C VAL A 153 13.75 -4.54 -20.72
N ILE A 154 13.03 -4.21 -21.82
CA ILE A 154 11.80 -4.87 -22.23
C ILE A 154 12.02 -6.36 -22.52
N ALA A 155 13.11 -6.72 -23.17
CA ALA A 155 13.46 -8.11 -23.44
C ALA A 155 13.72 -8.87 -22.12
N THR A 156 14.48 -8.26 -21.20
CA THR A 156 14.83 -8.87 -19.93
C THR A 156 13.61 -9.04 -19.02
N ILE A 157 12.76 -8.04 -18.85
CA ILE A 157 11.59 -8.14 -17.94
C ILE A 157 10.61 -9.22 -18.40
N ARG A 158 10.55 -9.52 -19.70
CA ARG A 158 9.72 -10.60 -20.25
C ARG A 158 10.21 -12.00 -19.86
N THR A 159 11.45 -12.13 -19.40
CA THR A 159 12.01 -13.38 -18.89
C THR A 159 11.82 -13.54 -17.38
N LEU A 160 11.32 -12.51 -16.70
CA LEU A 160 11.04 -12.59 -15.26
C LEU A 160 9.75 -13.37 -15.02
N GLU A 161 9.90 -14.63 -14.67
CA GLU A 161 8.79 -15.54 -14.41
C GLU A 161 7.94 -15.08 -13.21
N PRO A 162 6.62 -15.39 -13.19
CA PRO A 162 5.70 -14.96 -12.12
C PRO A 162 6.17 -15.37 -10.72
N ASP A 163 6.64 -16.60 -10.53
CA ASP A 163 7.11 -17.09 -9.22
C ASP A 163 8.35 -16.35 -8.75
N GLU A 164 9.28 -16.05 -9.66
CA GLU A 164 10.48 -15.28 -9.34
C GLU A 164 10.12 -13.82 -9.01
N ARG A 165 9.20 -13.21 -9.74
CA ARG A 165 8.67 -11.88 -9.42
C ARG A 165 8.08 -11.88 -8.00
N THR A 166 7.24 -12.85 -7.67
CA THR A 166 6.61 -12.97 -6.35
C THR A 166 7.66 -13.19 -5.26
N ARG A 167 8.69 -14.03 -5.51
CA ARG A 167 9.83 -14.23 -4.59
C ARG A 167 10.56 -12.91 -4.30
N ARG A 168 10.86 -12.10 -5.33
CA ARG A 168 11.50 -10.79 -5.20
C ARG A 168 10.63 -9.83 -4.41
N LEU A 169 9.34 -9.71 -4.75
CA LEU A 169 8.40 -8.86 -4.01
C LEU A 169 8.27 -9.29 -2.54
N ASN A 170 8.30 -10.59 -2.23
CA ASN A 170 8.27 -11.09 -0.86
C ASN A 170 9.54 -10.71 -0.07
N ALA A 171 10.71 -10.74 -0.69
CA ALA A 171 11.95 -10.28 -0.05
C ALA A 171 11.87 -8.78 0.28
N VAL A 172 11.44 -7.97 -0.68
CA VAL A 172 11.26 -6.52 -0.49
C VAL A 172 10.17 -6.22 0.55
N ARG A 173 9.07 -6.96 0.53
CA ARG A 173 8.02 -6.85 1.55
C ARG A 173 8.55 -7.13 2.97
N THR A 174 9.36 -8.16 3.12
CA THR A 174 9.97 -8.50 4.42
C THR A 174 10.84 -7.36 4.92
N TYR A 175 11.67 -6.78 4.06
CA TYR A 175 12.45 -5.58 4.37
C TYR A 175 11.53 -4.39 4.73
N ALA A 176 10.54 -4.10 3.90
CA ALA A 176 9.64 -2.97 4.05
C ALA A 176 8.86 -2.99 5.38
N LEU A 177 8.39 -4.16 5.80
CA LEU A 177 7.70 -4.34 7.09
C LEU A 177 8.65 -4.27 8.29
N ALA A 178 9.97 -4.42 8.10
CA ALA A 178 10.97 -4.28 9.14
C ALA A 178 11.48 -2.84 9.29
N ILE A 179 11.05 -1.89 8.45
CA ILE A 179 11.43 -0.48 8.57
C ILE A 179 10.90 0.07 9.91
N PRO A 180 11.76 0.58 10.81
CA PRO A 180 11.33 1.02 12.15
C PRO A 180 10.33 2.18 12.13
N ALA A 181 10.38 3.04 11.10
CA ALA A 181 9.44 4.14 10.89
C ALA A 181 8.09 3.69 10.31
N GLY A 182 7.95 2.41 9.94
CA GLY A 182 6.72 1.85 9.39
C GLY A 182 5.66 1.55 10.47
N ASN A 183 4.39 1.70 10.12
CA ASN A 183 3.26 1.35 11.00
C ASN A 183 2.86 -0.14 10.94
N GLY A 184 3.61 -0.98 10.21
CA GLY A 184 3.33 -2.41 10.02
C GLY A 184 2.27 -2.72 8.97
N ARG A 185 1.71 -1.73 8.27
CA ARG A 185 0.78 -1.91 7.16
C ARG A 185 1.48 -1.65 5.83
N LEU A 186 1.16 -2.47 4.84
CA LEU A 186 1.80 -2.43 3.55
C LEU A 186 0.79 -2.62 2.41
N GLY A 187 0.83 -1.70 1.44
CA GLY A 187 0.14 -1.81 0.17
C GLY A 187 1.11 -1.92 -1.01
N THR A 188 0.56 -2.22 -2.18
CA THR A 188 1.29 -2.19 -3.45
C THR A 188 0.63 -1.24 -4.43
N VAL A 189 1.43 -0.56 -5.23
CA VAL A 189 1.00 0.13 -6.43
C VAL A 189 1.91 -0.28 -7.57
N GLY A 190 1.35 -0.46 -8.75
CA GLY A 190 2.15 -0.76 -9.93
C GLY A 190 1.58 -0.12 -11.17
N PHE A 191 2.44 0.02 -12.18
CA PHE A 191 2.14 0.75 -13.40
C PHE A 191 2.39 -0.16 -14.61
N CYS A 192 1.49 -0.21 -15.60
CA CYS A 192 1.64 -1.02 -16.79
C CYS A 192 1.85 -2.51 -16.45
N TRP A 193 3.01 -3.08 -16.78
CA TRP A 193 3.41 -4.40 -16.35
C TRP A 193 3.35 -4.54 -14.82
N GLY A 194 3.87 -3.53 -14.09
CA GLY A 194 3.79 -3.47 -12.63
C GLY A 194 2.37 -3.37 -12.10
N GLY A 195 1.44 -2.77 -12.84
CA GLY A 195 0.01 -2.74 -12.48
C GLY A 195 -0.59 -4.14 -12.46
N GLY A 196 -0.30 -4.94 -13.51
CA GLY A 196 -0.64 -6.35 -13.51
C GLY A 196 0.07 -7.15 -12.42
N ALA A 197 1.35 -6.82 -12.13
CA ALA A 197 2.11 -7.44 -11.05
C ALA A 197 1.54 -7.12 -9.66
N SER A 198 1.09 -5.88 -9.42
CA SER A 198 0.44 -5.48 -8.16
C SER A 198 -0.85 -6.25 -7.93
N PHE A 199 -1.71 -6.37 -8.96
CA PHE A 199 -2.93 -7.15 -8.85
C PHE A 199 -2.64 -8.64 -8.63
N ALA A 200 -1.71 -9.23 -9.39
CA ALA A 200 -1.31 -10.62 -9.21
C ALA A 200 -0.72 -10.87 -7.81
N TYR A 201 0.05 -9.93 -7.28
CA TYR A 201 0.62 -10.05 -5.94
C TYR A 201 -0.45 -10.07 -4.84
N ALA A 202 -1.61 -9.42 -5.05
CA ALA A 202 -2.74 -9.53 -4.13
C ALA A 202 -3.34 -10.95 -4.06
N LEU A 203 -3.16 -11.77 -5.10
CA LEU A 203 -3.53 -13.20 -5.07
C LEU A 203 -2.50 -14.03 -4.29
N ASP A 204 -1.22 -13.68 -4.42
CA ASP A 204 -0.11 -14.46 -3.88
C ASP A 204 0.23 -14.11 -2.42
N GLN A 205 -0.21 -12.92 -1.96
CA GLN A 205 0.16 -12.41 -0.63
C GLN A 205 -1.07 -12.11 0.24
N PRO A 206 -1.55 -13.08 1.04
CA PRO A 206 -2.74 -12.91 1.87
C PRO A 206 -2.60 -11.86 2.97
N GLY A 207 -1.36 -11.48 3.32
CA GLY A 207 -1.06 -10.43 4.30
C GLY A 207 -0.89 -9.03 3.70
N LEU A 208 -1.27 -8.82 2.43
CA LEU A 208 -1.29 -7.50 1.81
C LEU A 208 -2.52 -6.72 2.31
N ASN A 209 -2.36 -5.42 2.57
CA ASN A 209 -3.45 -4.59 3.09
C ASN A 209 -4.22 -3.83 1.99
N ALA A 210 -3.58 -3.54 0.86
CA ALA A 210 -4.20 -2.85 -0.28
C ALA A 210 -3.39 -3.09 -1.57
N ALA A 211 -4.03 -3.11 -2.73
CA ALA A 211 -3.34 -3.16 -4.03
C ALA A 211 -3.93 -2.13 -4.99
N VAL A 212 -3.07 -1.41 -5.70
CA VAL A 212 -3.47 -0.46 -6.75
C VAL A 212 -2.82 -0.85 -8.07
N ALA A 213 -3.62 -0.95 -9.11
CA ALA A 213 -3.19 -1.30 -10.46
C ALA A 213 -3.48 -0.16 -11.43
N TYR A 214 -2.45 0.57 -11.87
CA TYR A 214 -2.56 1.54 -12.95
C TYR A 214 -2.36 0.87 -14.29
N TYR A 215 -3.36 0.96 -15.16
CA TYR A 215 -3.34 0.44 -16.55
C TYR A 215 -2.62 -0.91 -16.72
N GLY A 216 -2.79 -1.80 -15.75
CA GLY A 216 -2.27 -3.17 -15.76
C GLY A 216 -3.36 -4.18 -16.08
N THR A 217 -3.02 -5.27 -16.77
CA THR A 217 -3.97 -6.35 -17.03
C THR A 217 -4.34 -7.08 -15.75
N SER A 218 -5.59 -7.47 -15.63
CA SER A 218 -6.05 -8.33 -14.53
C SER A 218 -5.55 -9.77 -14.72
N PRO A 219 -5.33 -10.54 -13.62
CA PRO A 219 -4.98 -11.96 -13.69
C PRO A 219 -5.91 -12.78 -14.58
N ALA A 220 -5.37 -13.80 -15.25
CA ALA A 220 -6.10 -14.53 -16.28
C ALA A 220 -7.12 -15.53 -15.72
N GLU A 221 -6.77 -16.22 -14.63
CA GLU A 221 -7.55 -17.36 -14.14
C GLU A 221 -8.59 -16.91 -13.11
N ALA A 222 -9.87 -17.21 -13.37
CA ALA A 222 -10.98 -16.83 -12.49
C ALA A 222 -10.89 -17.47 -11.11
N ALA A 223 -10.43 -18.71 -11.01
CA ALA A 223 -10.30 -19.44 -9.75
C ALA A 223 -9.26 -18.83 -8.79
N ASP A 224 -8.32 -18.05 -9.31
CA ASP A 224 -7.29 -17.43 -8.48
C ASP A 224 -7.82 -16.31 -7.60
N TYR A 225 -8.90 -15.64 -8.01
CA TYR A 225 -9.45 -14.47 -7.30
C TYR A 225 -9.98 -14.80 -5.90
N ASP A 226 -10.30 -16.06 -5.61
CA ASP A 226 -10.71 -16.49 -4.25
C ASP A 226 -9.59 -16.28 -3.22
N ARG A 227 -8.33 -16.24 -3.65
CA ARG A 227 -7.16 -16.01 -2.80
C ARG A 227 -6.95 -14.55 -2.41
N VAL A 228 -7.58 -13.60 -3.13
CA VAL A 228 -7.44 -12.16 -2.84
C VAL A 228 -8.07 -11.83 -1.49
N ASN A 229 -7.32 -11.22 -0.60
CA ASN A 229 -7.81 -10.70 0.67
C ASN A 229 -7.74 -9.17 0.76
N ALA A 230 -6.76 -8.58 0.07
CA ALA A 230 -6.62 -7.13 0.01
C ALA A 230 -7.70 -6.51 -0.90
N PRO A 231 -8.26 -5.35 -0.57
CA PRO A 231 -9.02 -4.56 -1.52
C PRO A 231 -8.12 -4.14 -2.69
N VAL A 232 -8.68 -4.11 -3.89
CA VAL A 232 -7.97 -3.77 -5.13
C VAL A 232 -8.63 -2.55 -5.77
N LEU A 233 -7.82 -1.53 -6.11
CA LEU A 233 -8.22 -0.38 -6.91
C LEU A 233 -7.56 -0.49 -8.29
N GLY A 234 -8.37 -0.48 -9.35
CA GLY A 234 -7.90 -0.49 -10.74
C GLY A 234 -8.17 0.84 -11.43
N LEU A 235 -7.16 1.45 -12.04
CA LEU A 235 -7.22 2.77 -12.65
C LEU A 235 -6.79 2.68 -14.12
N TYR A 236 -7.72 2.87 -15.03
CA TYR A 236 -7.59 2.49 -16.43
C TYR A 236 -7.86 3.64 -17.39
N GLY A 237 -7.09 3.72 -18.47
CA GLY A 237 -7.40 4.65 -19.57
C GLY A 237 -8.49 4.08 -20.48
N GLY A 238 -9.48 4.92 -20.85
CA GLY A 238 -10.60 4.49 -21.69
C GLY A 238 -10.18 3.99 -23.08
N ASP A 239 -9.08 4.52 -23.62
CA ASP A 239 -8.53 4.14 -24.91
C ASP A 239 -7.47 3.01 -24.82
N ASP A 240 -7.46 2.24 -23.75
CA ASP A 240 -6.58 1.07 -23.59
C ASP A 240 -7.38 -0.24 -23.67
N GLU A 241 -7.88 -0.55 -24.88
CA GLU A 241 -8.75 -1.71 -25.13
C GLU A 241 -8.09 -3.03 -24.67
N ARG A 242 -6.77 -3.18 -24.88
CA ARG A 242 -6.02 -4.38 -24.50
C ARG A 242 -6.13 -4.66 -23.01
N VAL A 243 -6.00 -3.64 -22.16
CA VAL A 243 -6.10 -3.77 -20.70
C VAL A 243 -7.57 -3.86 -20.28
N ASN A 244 -8.42 -2.99 -20.82
CA ASN A 244 -9.83 -2.89 -20.45
C ASN A 244 -10.61 -4.18 -20.74
N SER A 245 -10.23 -4.94 -21.77
CA SER A 245 -10.84 -6.25 -22.07
C SER A 245 -10.66 -7.27 -20.95
N THR A 246 -9.73 -7.05 -20.01
CA THR A 246 -9.50 -7.96 -18.87
C THR A 246 -10.36 -7.62 -17.63
N ILE A 247 -10.94 -6.42 -17.57
CA ILE A 247 -11.68 -5.91 -16.42
C ILE A 247 -12.96 -6.71 -16.14
N PRO A 248 -13.86 -6.96 -17.11
CA PRO A 248 -15.16 -7.59 -16.82
C PRO A 248 -15.04 -8.96 -16.16
N ARG A 249 -14.04 -9.75 -16.57
CA ARG A 249 -13.78 -11.06 -15.94
C ARG A 249 -13.34 -10.91 -14.50
N ALA A 250 -12.43 -9.96 -14.22
CA ALA A 250 -11.94 -9.70 -12.87
C ALA A 250 -13.08 -9.21 -11.97
N GLU A 251 -13.92 -8.29 -12.44
CA GLU A 251 -15.10 -7.82 -11.70
C GLU A 251 -16.04 -8.96 -11.34
N ALA A 252 -16.39 -9.80 -12.32
CA ALA A 252 -17.29 -10.92 -12.09
C ALA A 252 -16.71 -11.93 -11.08
N ALA A 253 -15.41 -12.26 -11.19
CA ALA A 253 -14.75 -13.20 -10.30
C ALA A 253 -14.62 -12.63 -8.87
N MET A 254 -14.16 -11.38 -8.72
CA MET A 254 -14.05 -10.70 -7.43
C MET A 254 -15.42 -10.57 -6.73
N ALA A 255 -16.46 -10.16 -7.46
CA ALA A 255 -17.80 -10.05 -6.93
C ALA A 255 -18.37 -11.41 -6.50
N SER A 256 -18.15 -12.46 -7.29
CA SER A 256 -18.58 -13.83 -6.94
C SER A 256 -17.91 -14.33 -5.65
N GLY A 257 -16.63 -14.00 -5.43
CA GLY A 257 -15.88 -14.34 -4.22
C GLY A 257 -16.13 -13.38 -3.03
N GLY A 258 -17.00 -12.37 -3.17
CA GLY A 258 -17.23 -11.36 -2.14
C GLY A 258 -15.99 -10.51 -1.87
N LYS A 259 -15.11 -10.34 -2.87
CA LYS A 259 -13.88 -9.57 -2.79
C LYS A 259 -14.08 -8.13 -3.24
N SER A 260 -13.28 -7.22 -2.69
CA SER A 260 -13.33 -5.80 -3.03
C SER A 260 -12.46 -5.49 -4.25
N TYR A 261 -13.10 -5.07 -5.33
CA TYR A 261 -12.43 -4.54 -6.52
C TYR A 261 -13.17 -3.32 -7.05
N GLU A 262 -12.45 -2.23 -7.23
CA GLU A 262 -12.97 -0.96 -7.71
C GLU A 262 -12.24 -0.57 -9.00
N PRO A 263 -12.74 -0.95 -10.18
CA PRO A 263 -12.19 -0.46 -11.45
C PRO A 263 -12.77 0.92 -11.79
N ILE A 264 -11.89 1.87 -12.15
CA ILE A 264 -12.25 3.19 -12.64
C ILE A 264 -11.64 3.38 -14.02
N ILE A 265 -12.47 3.73 -15.00
CA ILE A 265 -12.05 3.96 -16.38
C ILE A 265 -12.17 5.46 -16.69
N TYR A 266 -11.06 6.06 -17.12
CA TYR A 266 -10.97 7.49 -17.47
C TYR A 266 -11.11 7.66 -18.98
N GLU A 267 -12.24 8.19 -19.41
CA GLU A 267 -12.57 8.38 -20.82
C GLU A 267 -11.51 9.22 -21.57
N GLY A 268 -11.12 8.76 -22.75
CA GLY A 268 -10.14 9.42 -23.62
C GLY A 268 -8.70 9.34 -23.16
N ALA A 269 -8.43 8.88 -21.94
CA ALA A 269 -7.07 8.65 -21.47
C ALA A 269 -6.50 7.38 -22.08
N GLY A 270 -5.19 7.38 -22.34
CA GLY A 270 -4.49 6.23 -22.90
C GLY A 270 -3.74 5.41 -21.87
N HIS A 271 -3.12 4.32 -22.34
CA HIS A 271 -2.15 3.57 -21.54
C HIS A 271 -1.01 4.46 -21.06
N GLY A 272 -0.62 4.34 -19.79
CA GLY A 272 0.46 5.17 -19.22
C GLY A 272 0.08 6.62 -18.94
N PHE A 273 -1.20 6.93 -18.74
CA PHE A 273 -1.68 8.31 -18.58
C PHE A 273 -1.01 9.07 -17.42
N LEU A 274 -0.60 8.39 -16.36
CA LEU A 274 0.07 9.04 -15.22
C LEU A 274 1.52 9.45 -15.56
N ARG A 275 2.18 8.72 -16.44
CA ARG A 275 3.55 9.00 -16.91
C ARG A 275 3.57 10.05 -18.02
N ALA A 276 2.63 9.95 -18.95
CA ALA A 276 2.54 10.78 -20.16
C ALA A 276 1.35 11.76 -20.05
N GLN A 277 1.36 12.62 -19.01
CA GLN A 277 0.23 13.50 -18.68
C GLN A 277 -0.12 14.50 -19.79
N GLU A 278 0.87 14.97 -20.53
CA GLU A 278 0.66 15.98 -21.60
C GLU A 278 0.09 15.38 -22.91
N ALA A 279 -0.02 14.06 -22.98
CA ALA A 279 -0.55 13.41 -24.17
C ALA A 279 -2.09 13.44 -24.23
N ARG A 280 -2.63 13.12 -25.43
CA ARG A 280 -4.08 12.96 -25.69
C ARG A 280 -4.90 14.22 -25.41
N ASP A 281 -4.43 15.37 -25.88
CA ASP A 281 -5.12 16.66 -25.74
C ASP A 281 -5.60 16.94 -24.30
N GLY A 282 -4.74 16.61 -23.33
CA GLY A 282 -4.99 16.78 -21.89
C GLY A 282 -5.91 15.73 -21.25
N ALA A 283 -6.38 14.70 -21.98
CA ALA A 283 -7.18 13.65 -21.37
C ALA A 283 -6.38 12.84 -20.34
N ASN A 284 -5.10 12.55 -20.63
CA ASN A 284 -4.21 11.89 -19.68
C ASN A 284 -4.02 12.71 -18.40
N LYS A 285 -3.88 14.03 -18.50
CA LYS A 285 -3.75 14.91 -17.34
C LYS A 285 -5.00 14.92 -16.49
N ARG A 286 -6.18 15.05 -17.12
CA ARG A 286 -7.47 14.98 -16.39
C ARG A 286 -7.67 13.64 -15.70
N ALA A 287 -7.21 12.55 -16.31
CA ALA A 287 -7.21 11.23 -15.68
C ALA A 287 -6.25 11.17 -14.49
N ALA A 288 -5.03 11.69 -14.62
CA ALA A 288 -4.05 11.75 -13.54
C ALA A 288 -4.56 12.58 -12.35
N GLU A 289 -5.18 13.75 -12.61
CA GLU A 289 -5.77 14.64 -11.60
C GLU A 289 -6.90 13.98 -10.79
N GLN A 290 -7.56 12.97 -11.34
CA GLN A 290 -8.59 12.19 -10.64
C GLN A 290 -8.00 10.92 -9.99
N ALA A 291 -7.13 10.21 -10.70
CA ALA A 291 -6.58 8.93 -10.26
C ALA A 291 -5.63 9.06 -9.07
N TRP A 292 -4.77 10.08 -9.06
CA TRP A 292 -3.79 10.24 -8.01
C TRP A 292 -4.42 10.50 -6.63
N PRO A 293 -5.31 11.49 -6.45
CA PRO A 293 -5.99 11.67 -5.17
C PRO A 293 -6.80 10.44 -4.73
N ARG A 294 -7.41 9.70 -5.68
CA ARG A 294 -8.13 8.46 -5.36
C ARG A 294 -7.19 7.38 -4.83
N THR A 295 -6.00 7.25 -5.42
CA THR A 295 -4.95 6.33 -4.94
C THR A 295 -4.52 6.66 -3.52
N VAL A 296 -4.22 7.93 -3.25
CA VAL A 296 -3.80 8.39 -1.93
C VAL A 296 -4.91 8.15 -0.89
N ALA A 297 -6.16 8.50 -1.23
CA ALA A 297 -7.30 8.25 -0.37
C ALA A 297 -7.50 6.76 -0.07
N PHE A 298 -7.34 5.89 -1.09
CA PHE A 298 -7.44 4.44 -0.95
C PHE A 298 -6.37 3.88 0.00
N PHE A 299 -5.13 4.33 -0.12
CA PHE A 299 -4.09 3.91 0.82
C PHE A 299 -4.32 4.43 2.23
N ARG A 300 -4.76 5.67 2.41
CA ARG A 300 -5.12 6.19 3.74
C ARG A 300 -6.25 5.40 4.39
N GLU A 301 -7.26 5.00 3.63
CA GLU A 301 -8.38 4.18 4.10
C GLU A 301 -7.92 2.81 4.60
N HIS A 302 -7.03 2.14 3.86
CA HIS A 302 -6.68 0.74 4.12
C HIS A 302 -5.36 0.55 4.88
N LEU A 303 -4.46 1.52 4.84
CA LEU A 303 -3.15 1.44 5.52
C LEU A 303 -3.07 2.33 6.76
N GLY A 304 -4.04 3.23 6.96
CA GLY A 304 -4.00 4.27 7.99
C GLY A 304 -3.21 5.50 7.53
N ASN A 305 -3.31 6.53 8.34
CA ASN A 305 -2.62 7.81 8.11
C ASN A 305 -1.23 7.79 8.72
#